data_5e874ca7458598137e41d23b008f535a
#
_entry.id   5e874ca7458598137e41d23b008f535a
#
_cell.length_a   1.000
_cell.length_b   1.000
_cell.length_c   1.000
_cell.angle_alpha   90.00
_cell.angle_beta   90.00
_cell.angle_gamma   90.00
#
_symmetry.space_group_name_H-M   'P 1'
#
loop_
_entity.id
_entity.type
_entity.pdbx_description
1 polymer ?
#
loop_
_entity_poly.entity_id
_entity_poly.type
_entity_poly.pdbx_seq_one_letter_code
_entity_poly.pdbx_strand_id
1 'polypeptide(L)'
;LANHILIPMDNTQSNHLKAYGVVYHTLKKGLEVQWLLNYRGGSFILPFDADGRTECLLKGVGFEVIPPARLNAILAEIASPEVNADAVKLEKAPKIAVYSPKEKKPWDDAVTLALTYAEIPYDVVYDSEILDGCLKEYDWLHLHHEDFTGQMGKFYRNYRHMDWYKAEETTNKQTARKYGFSKISELKKAVVRTIRDYVSAGGFMFAMCSATDTFDIALAAME
;
A
#
# COMPACT_ATOMS: atom_id res chain seq x y z
N LEU A 1 -33.09 9.77 -9.24
CA LEU A 1 -31.71 9.74 -8.70
C LEU A 1 -31.52 8.43 -7.93
N ALA A 2 -30.42 7.72 -8.20
CA ALA A 2 -30.11 6.44 -7.56
C ALA A 2 -29.67 6.63 -6.09
N ASN A 3 -29.93 5.64 -5.23
CA ASN A 3 -29.41 5.59 -3.87
C ASN A 3 -27.89 5.41 -3.86
N HIS A 4 -27.27 5.58 -2.69
CA HIS A 4 -25.84 5.37 -2.46
C HIS A 4 -25.64 4.45 -1.24
N ILE A 5 -24.46 3.89 -1.13
CA ILE A 5 -24.00 3.15 0.04
C ILE A 5 -23.02 4.05 0.78
N LEU A 6 -23.32 4.38 2.04
CA LEU A 6 -22.40 5.02 2.97
C LEU A 6 -21.75 3.95 3.84
N ILE A 7 -20.43 3.85 3.80
CA ILE A 7 -19.64 2.99 4.69
C ILE A 7 -18.98 3.88 5.75
N PRO A 8 -19.49 3.89 6.99
CA PRO A 8 -18.86 4.66 8.07
C PRO A 8 -17.54 4.01 8.46
N MET A 9 -16.58 4.84 8.88
CA MET A 9 -15.27 4.40 9.36
C MET A 9 -15.00 4.81 10.81
N ASP A 10 -16.04 5.26 11.51
CA ASP A 10 -16.03 5.53 12.95
C ASP A 10 -16.14 4.24 13.78
N ASN A 11 -16.28 4.36 15.09
CA ASN A 11 -16.37 3.23 16.02
C ASN A 11 -17.62 2.34 15.81
N THR A 12 -18.55 2.73 14.95
CA THR A 12 -19.70 1.89 14.57
C THR A 12 -19.35 0.87 13.51
N GLN A 13 -18.19 1.01 12.84
CA GLN A 13 -17.73 0.05 11.84
C GLN A 13 -17.28 -1.25 12.50
N SER A 14 -17.88 -2.37 12.09
CA SER A 14 -17.53 -3.70 12.57
C SER A 14 -16.22 -4.24 11.99
N ASN A 15 -15.86 -3.84 10.78
CA ASN A 15 -14.66 -4.33 10.10
C ASN A 15 -14.04 -3.29 9.15
N HIS A 16 -13.18 -2.44 9.70
CA HIS A 16 -12.51 -1.37 8.94
C HIS A 16 -11.65 -1.90 7.78
N LEU A 17 -10.86 -2.96 8.01
CA LEU A 17 -9.99 -3.48 6.95
C LEU A 17 -10.79 -4.04 5.77
N LYS A 18 -11.87 -4.79 6.03
CA LYS A 18 -12.76 -5.27 4.96
C LYS A 18 -13.49 -4.13 4.26
N ALA A 19 -13.78 -3.03 4.97
CA ALA A 19 -14.37 -1.84 4.35
C ALA A 19 -13.47 -1.26 3.25
N TYR A 20 -12.15 -1.14 3.49
CA TYR A 20 -11.19 -0.77 2.45
C TYR A 20 -11.18 -1.75 1.28
N GLY A 21 -11.32 -3.05 1.53
CA GLY A 21 -11.43 -4.07 0.50
C GLY A 21 -12.66 -3.87 -0.40
N VAL A 22 -13.83 -3.59 0.20
CA VAL A 22 -15.07 -3.29 -0.56
C VAL A 22 -14.88 -2.05 -1.45
N VAL A 23 -14.27 -0.99 -0.91
CA VAL A 23 -13.96 0.23 -1.66
C VAL A 23 -13.02 -0.09 -2.83
N TYR A 24 -11.94 -0.83 -2.58
CA TYR A 24 -10.99 -1.24 -3.62
C TYR A 24 -11.69 -2.01 -4.76
N HIS A 25 -12.53 -2.99 -4.42
CA HIS A 25 -13.26 -3.80 -5.42
C HIS A 25 -14.28 -2.96 -6.19
N THR A 26 -14.91 -1.97 -5.55
CA THR A 26 -15.80 -1.02 -6.23
C THR A 26 -15.03 -0.22 -7.28
N LEU A 27 -13.86 0.32 -6.91
CA LEU A 27 -12.98 1.01 -7.85
C LEU A 27 -12.47 0.10 -8.98
N LYS A 28 -12.16 -1.16 -8.67
CA LYS A 28 -11.74 -2.15 -9.67
C LYS A 28 -12.81 -2.46 -10.70
N LYS A 29 -14.10 -2.31 -10.36
CA LYS A 29 -15.22 -2.40 -11.30
C LYS A 29 -15.38 -1.13 -12.18
N GLY A 30 -14.54 -0.11 -12.00
CA GLY A 30 -14.61 1.16 -12.69
C GLY A 30 -15.69 2.10 -12.15
N LEU A 31 -16.18 1.85 -10.94
CA LEU A 31 -17.14 2.71 -10.26
C LEU A 31 -16.40 3.73 -9.40
N GLU A 32 -16.82 5.00 -9.48
CA GLU A 32 -16.24 6.07 -8.67
C GLU A 32 -16.68 5.96 -7.21
N VAL A 33 -15.78 6.27 -6.29
CA VAL A 33 -16.05 6.31 -4.85
C VAL A 33 -15.70 7.71 -4.34
N GLN A 34 -16.47 8.25 -3.40
CA GLN A 34 -16.08 9.44 -2.66
C GLN A 34 -15.52 9.05 -1.28
N TRP A 35 -14.37 9.56 -0.95
CA TRP A 35 -13.78 9.44 0.37
C TRP A 35 -14.04 10.73 1.15
N LEU A 36 -14.80 10.63 2.23
CA LEU A 36 -15.19 11.76 3.07
C LEU A 36 -14.18 11.89 4.23
N LEU A 37 -13.12 12.67 3.99
CA LEU A 37 -12.06 12.91 4.97
C LEU A 37 -12.63 13.56 6.24
N ASN A 38 -12.29 13.00 7.38
CA ASN A 38 -12.72 13.42 8.71
C ASN A 38 -14.25 13.36 8.98
N TYR A 39 -15.06 12.94 8.03
CA TYR A 39 -16.47 12.68 8.26
C TYR A 39 -16.65 11.24 8.75
N ARG A 40 -17.16 11.06 9.98
CA ARG A 40 -17.36 9.75 10.62
C ARG A 40 -16.15 8.81 10.47
N GLY A 41 -14.94 9.30 10.81
CA GLY A 41 -13.70 8.52 10.74
C GLY A 41 -13.09 8.35 9.36
N GLY A 42 -13.54 9.09 8.35
CA GLY A 42 -13.07 8.97 6.97
C GLY A 42 -13.91 8.01 6.14
N SER A 43 -15.23 8.20 6.16
CA SER A 43 -16.24 7.35 5.52
C SER A 43 -16.14 7.31 4.00
N PHE A 44 -16.76 6.31 3.39
CA PHE A 44 -16.83 6.19 1.93
C PHE A 44 -18.28 6.24 1.43
N ILE A 45 -18.48 6.89 0.28
CA ILE A 45 -19.73 6.86 -0.48
C ILE A 45 -19.50 6.10 -1.78
N LEU A 46 -20.28 5.04 -1.98
CA LEU A 46 -20.29 4.22 -3.19
C LEU A 46 -21.62 4.40 -3.93
N PRO A 47 -21.65 4.31 -5.27
CA PRO A 47 -22.91 4.14 -5.99
C PRO A 47 -23.65 2.91 -5.46
N PHE A 48 -24.99 2.98 -5.39
CA PHE A 48 -25.76 1.81 -5.00
C PHE A 48 -25.70 0.74 -6.09
N ASP A 49 -25.12 -0.39 -5.75
CA ASP A 49 -25.03 -1.58 -6.54
C ASP A 49 -25.42 -2.78 -5.67
N ALA A 50 -26.25 -3.68 -6.22
CA ALA A 50 -26.71 -4.86 -5.50
C ALA A 50 -25.55 -5.78 -5.09
N ASP A 51 -24.53 -5.89 -5.94
CA ASP A 51 -23.32 -6.67 -5.67
C ASP A 51 -22.49 -6.03 -4.55
N GLY A 52 -22.30 -4.71 -4.58
CA GLY A 52 -21.59 -3.97 -3.53
C GLY A 52 -22.28 -4.07 -2.17
N ARG A 53 -23.62 -4.01 -2.14
CA ARG A 53 -24.41 -4.26 -0.93
C ARG A 53 -24.20 -5.69 -0.42
N THR A 54 -24.24 -6.67 -1.31
CA THR A 54 -24.03 -8.09 -0.97
C THR A 54 -22.62 -8.31 -0.45
N GLU A 55 -21.62 -7.68 -1.05
CA GLU A 55 -20.23 -7.75 -0.63
C GLU A 55 -20.05 -7.19 0.80
N CYS A 56 -20.66 -6.05 1.12
CA CYS A 56 -20.67 -5.52 2.49
C CYS A 56 -21.23 -6.54 3.49
N LEU A 57 -22.38 -7.15 3.18
CA LEU A 57 -23.00 -8.15 4.05
C LEU A 57 -22.10 -9.37 4.25
N LEU A 58 -21.54 -9.94 3.18
CA LEU A 58 -20.70 -11.14 3.24
C LEU A 58 -19.41 -10.90 4.01
N LYS A 59 -18.86 -9.69 3.93
CA LYS A 59 -17.62 -9.31 4.61
C LYS A 59 -17.82 -8.75 6.02
N GLY A 60 -19.07 -8.64 6.47
CA GLY A 60 -19.40 -8.08 7.79
C GLY A 60 -19.06 -6.60 7.90
N VAL A 61 -19.14 -5.86 6.81
CA VAL A 61 -18.90 -4.40 6.77
C VAL A 61 -20.20 -3.68 7.06
N GLY A 62 -20.18 -2.81 8.07
CA GLY A 62 -21.29 -1.92 8.40
C GLY A 62 -21.53 -0.89 7.29
N PHE A 63 -22.77 -0.70 6.86
CA PHE A 63 -23.13 0.27 5.84
C PHE A 63 -24.55 0.80 6.01
N GLU A 64 -24.83 1.94 5.39
CA GLU A 64 -26.15 2.56 5.30
C GLU A 64 -26.52 2.78 3.84
N VAL A 65 -27.76 2.47 3.45
CA VAL A 65 -28.29 2.88 2.14
C VAL A 65 -28.92 4.25 2.30
N ILE A 66 -28.39 5.25 1.61
CA ILE A 66 -28.80 6.64 1.73
C ILE A 66 -29.42 7.15 0.42
N PRO A 67 -30.50 7.94 0.49
CA PRO A 67 -31.05 8.62 -0.68
C PRO A 67 -30.18 9.82 -1.09
N PRO A 68 -30.31 10.29 -2.34
CA PRO A 68 -29.56 11.46 -2.84
C PRO A 68 -29.70 12.72 -1.96
N ALA A 69 -30.87 12.96 -1.40
CA ALA A 69 -31.07 14.10 -0.51
C ALA A 69 -30.16 14.03 0.76
N ARG A 70 -29.95 12.84 1.32
CA ARG A 70 -29.04 12.65 2.46
C ARG A 70 -27.59 12.83 2.04
N LEU A 71 -27.18 12.32 0.86
CA LEU A 71 -25.86 12.55 0.32
C LEU A 71 -25.59 14.05 0.15
N ASN A 72 -26.51 14.78 -0.48
CA ASN A 72 -26.35 16.22 -0.66
C ASN A 72 -26.24 16.98 0.67
N ALA A 73 -26.98 16.58 1.71
CA ALA A 73 -26.87 17.17 3.04
C ALA A 73 -25.49 16.92 3.67
N ILE A 74 -24.93 15.69 3.54
CA ILE A 74 -23.58 15.35 4.02
C ILE A 74 -22.52 16.18 3.28
N LEU A 75 -22.60 16.29 1.95
CA LEU A 75 -21.64 17.06 1.18
C LEU A 75 -21.71 18.56 1.50
N ALA A 76 -22.91 19.09 1.76
CA ALA A 76 -23.08 20.47 2.20
C ALA A 76 -22.50 20.73 3.61
N GLU A 77 -22.65 19.78 4.52
CA GLU A 77 -22.01 19.82 5.84
C GLU A 77 -20.49 19.86 5.72
N ILE A 78 -19.90 18.94 4.91
CA ILE A 78 -18.45 18.84 4.68
C ILE A 78 -17.88 20.10 4.03
N ALA A 79 -18.63 20.71 3.10
CA ALA A 79 -18.21 21.93 2.41
C ALA A 79 -18.29 23.21 3.28
N SER A 80 -18.77 23.11 4.52
CA SER A 80 -18.80 24.25 5.44
C SER A 80 -17.38 24.66 5.85
N PRO A 81 -17.00 25.94 5.75
CA PRO A 81 -15.66 26.41 6.12
C PRO A 81 -15.27 26.16 7.57
N GLU A 82 -16.24 25.91 8.45
CA GLU A 82 -16.02 25.66 9.87
C GLU A 82 -15.73 24.18 10.16
N VAL A 83 -15.92 23.30 9.18
CA VAL A 83 -15.73 21.85 9.32
C VAL A 83 -14.39 21.48 8.70
N ASN A 84 -13.51 20.85 9.52
CA ASN A 84 -12.24 20.32 9.01
C ASN A 84 -12.47 18.95 8.33
N ALA A 85 -13.14 18.96 7.22
CA ALA A 85 -13.46 17.78 6.41
C ALA A 85 -13.36 18.10 4.91
N ASP A 86 -13.21 17.07 4.08
CA ASP A 86 -13.19 17.21 2.63
C ASP A 86 -13.81 15.97 1.97
N ALA A 87 -14.25 16.09 0.73
CA ALA A 87 -14.77 15.00 -0.08
C ALA A 87 -13.86 14.77 -1.29
N VAL A 88 -13.06 13.72 -1.25
CA VAL A 88 -12.10 13.37 -2.31
C VAL A 88 -12.69 12.30 -3.21
N LYS A 89 -12.66 12.52 -4.51
CA LYS A 89 -13.07 11.55 -5.52
C LYS A 89 -11.95 10.52 -5.75
N LEU A 90 -12.27 9.25 -5.60
CA LEU A 90 -11.42 8.14 -5.96
C LEU A 90 -11.90 7.53 -7.28
N GLU A 91 -11.01 7.41 -8.24
CA GLU A 91 -11.37 7.02 -9.62
C GLU A 91 -10.79 5.68 -10.06
N LYS A 92 -9.75 5.20 -9.36
CA LYS A 92 -8.98 4.02 -9.77
C LYS A 92 -8.56 3.19 -8.58
N ALA A 93 -8.69 1.87 -8.69
CA ALA A 93 -8.02 0.94 -7.78
C ALA A 93 -6.52 0.91 -8.09
N PRO A 94 -5.63 1.19 -7.13
CA PRO A 94 -4.19 1.18 -7.40
C PRO A 94 -3.67 -0.23 -7.64
N LYS A 95 -2.72 -0.40 -8.56
CA LYS A 95 -1.91 -1.60 -8.66
C LYS A 95 -0.74 -1.48 -7.68
N ILE A 96 -0.67 -2.43 -6.74
CA ILE A 96 0.20 -2.35 -5.56
C ILE A 96 1.37 -3.31 -5.70
N ALA A 97 2.60 -2.81 -5.53
CA ALA A 97 3.80 -3.60 -5.33
C ALA A 97 4.25 -3.52 -3.87
N VAL A 98 4.65 -4.65 -3.30
CA VAL A 98 5.28 -4.73 -1.98
C VAL A 98 6.71 -5.19 -2.16
N TYR A 99 7.66 -4.38 -1.71
CA TYR A 99 9.08 -4.72 -1.76
C TYR A 99 9.42 -5.67 -0.62
N SER A 100 9.67 -6.93 -0.94
CA SER A 100 10.03 -7.96 0.04
C SER A 100 10.76 -9.11 -0.62
N PRO A 101 11.69 -9.79 0.08
CA PRO A 101 12.23 -11.07 -0.39
C PRO A 101 11.11 -12.10 -0.61
N LYS A 102 11.21 -12.86 -1.71
CA LYS A 102 10.16 -13.83 -2.12
C LYS A 102 9.95 -14.97 -1.12
N GLU A 103 10.97 -15.27 -0.34
CA GLU A 103 10.95 -16.33 0.67
C GLU A 103 10.21 -15.92 1.96
N LYS A 104 9.97 -14.62 2.16
CA LYS A 104 9.25 -14.13 3.35
C LYS A 104 7.79 -14.55 3.31
N LYS A 105 7.30 -15.00 4.45
CA LYS A 105 5.90 -15.34 4.64
C LYS A 105 5.05 -14.06 4.79
N PRO A 106 3.80 -14.05 4.32
CA PRO A 106 2.92 -12.87 4.45
C PRO A 106 2.75 -12.35 5.88
N TRP A 107 2.84 -13.23 6.89
CA TRP A 107 2.72 -12.86 8.29
C TRP A 107 3.97 -12.19 8.89
N ASP A 108 5.07 -12.13 8.15
CA ASP A 108 6.26 -11.40 8.58
C ASP A 108 6.12 -9.89 8.36
N ASP A 109 5.06 -9.46 7.65
CA ASP A 109 4.76 -8.07 7.33
C ASP A 109 3.29 -7.75 7.63
N ALA A 110 3.06 -6.83 8.56
CA ALA A 110 1.71 -6.43 8.97
C ALA A 110 0.90 -5.80 7.81
N VAL A 111 1.56 -5.16 6.84
CA VAL A 111 0.88 -4.55 5.69
C VAL A 111 0.41 -5.62 4.72
N THR A 112 1.25 -6.59 4.37
CA THR A 112 0.83 -7.72 3.53
C THR A 112 -0.28 -8.53 4.18
N LEU A 113 -0.23 -8.69 5.50
CA LEU A 113 -1.30 -9.33 6.27
C LEU A 113 -2.60 -8.53 6.18
N ALA A 114 -2.54 -7.21 6.34
CA ALA A 114 -3.71 -6.33 6.23
C ALA A 114 -4.31 -6.34 4.83
N LEU A 115 -3.48 -6.25 3.78
CA LEU A 115 -3.92 -6.32 2.38
C LEU A 115 -4.57 -7.67 2.08
N THR A 116 -3.95 -8.77 2.53
CA THR A 116 -4.50 -10.13 2.37
C THR A 116 -5.84 -10.28 3.09
N TYR A 117 -5.94 -9.79 4.34
CA TYR A 117 -7.19 -9.82 5.10
C TYR A 117 -8.28 -8.97 4.42
N ALA A 118 -7.93 -7.79 3.93
CA ALA A 118 -8.84 -6.92 3.19
C ALA A 118 -9.19 -7.45 1.79
N GLU A 119 -8.53 -8.51 1.33
CA GLU A 119 -8.65 -9.07 -0.03
C GLU A 119 -8.24 -8.08 -1.13
N ILE A 120 -7.30 -7.19 -0.81
CA ILE A 120 -6.70 -6.26 -1.76
C ILE A 120 -5.49 -6.94 -2.40
N PRO A 121 -5.46 -7.17 -3.72
CA PRO A 121 -4.34 -7.82 -4.39
C PRO A 121 -3.10 -6.94 -4.39
N TYR A 122 -1.95 -7.57 -4.26
CA TYR A 122 -0.64 -6.95 -4.40
C TYR A 122 0.34 -7.95 -5.02
N ASP A 123 1.39 -7.44 -5.65
CA ASP A 123 2.49 -8.23 -6.17
C ASP A 123 3.74 -8.02 -5.31
N VAL A 124 4.47 -9.11 -5.05
CA VAL A 124 5.76 -9.03 -4.35
C VAL A 124 6.86 -8.79 -5.39
N VAL A 125 7.62 -7.71 -5.21
CA VAL A 125 8.78 -7.35 -6.02
C VAL A 125 10.02 -7.22 -5.14
N TYR A 126 11.19 -7.50 -5.70
CA TYR A 126 12.44 -7.35 -4.99
C TYR A 126 13.50 -6.72 -5.91
N ASP A 127 14.77 -6.78 -5.53
CA ASP A 127 15.87 -6.12 -6.23
C ASP A 127 15.87 -6.37 -7.75
N SER A 128 15.69 -7.62 -8.16
CA SER A 128 15.72 -8.00 -9.57
C SER A 128 14.59 -7.38 -10.37
N GLU A 129 13.35 -7.50 -9.88
CA GLU A 129 12.17 -6.97 -10.56
C GLU A 129 12.25 -5.45 -10.70
N ILE A 130 12.76 -4.76 -9.64
CA ILE A 130 12.93 -3.32 -9.68
C ILE A 130 13.97 -2.89 -10.72
N LEU A 131 15.14 -3.55 -10.74
CA LEU A 131 16.19 -3.26 -11.71
C LEU A 131 15.80 -3.63 -13.14
N ASP A 132 14.96 -4.65 -13.32
CA ASP A 132 14.39 -5.04 -14.61
C ASP A 132 13.25 -4.09 -15.06
N GLY A 133 12.90 -3.06 -14.25
CA GLY A 133 12.01 -1.97 -14.63
C GLY A 133 10.51 -2.22 -14.41
N CYS A 134 10.13 -3.11 -13.48
CA CYS A 134 8.73 -3.44 -13.22
C CYS A 134 7.92 -2.26 -12.64
N LEU A 135 8.55 -1.28 -11.97
CA LEU A 135 7.84 -0.23 -11.22
C LEU A 135 6.90 0.61 -12.08
N LYS A 136 7.18 0.77 -13.37
CA LYS A 136 6.30 1.48 -14.32
C LYS A 136 4.89 0.89 -14.43
N GLU A 137 4.70 -0.36 -13.98
CA GLU A 137 3.42 -1.06 -14.04
C GLU A 137 2.57 -0.86 -12.77
N TYR A 138 3.13 -0.22 -11.73
CA TYR A 138 2.50 -0.06 -10.44
C TYR A 138 2.20 1.40 -10.14
N ASP A 139 1.09 1.60 -9.43
CA ASP A 139 0.68 2.92 -8.93
C ASP A 139 1.25 3.20 -7.54
N TRP A 140 1.45 2.15 -6.74
CA TRP A 140 1.93 2.23 -5.36
C TRP A 140 3.01 1.19 -5.09
N LEU A 141 4.17 1.65 -4.60
CA LEU A 141 5.23 0.81 -4.03
C LEU A 141 5.23 0.93 -2.50
N HIS A 142 5.10 -0.20 -1.82
CA HIS A 142 5.22 -0.28 -0.36
C HIS A 142 6.58 -0.83 0.05
N LEU A 143 7.24 -0.11 0.97
CA LEU A 143 8.50 -0.51 1.62
C LEU A 143 8.24 -0.65 3.12
N HIS A 144 8.72 -1.70 3.78
CA HIS A 144 8.48 -1.89 5.21
C HIS A 144 9.77 -1.88 6.04
N HIS A 145 10.42 -3.01 6.21
CA HIS A 145 11.58 -3.13 7.12
C HIS A 145 12.85 -3.62 6.42
N GLU A 146 12.90 -3.46 5.11
CA GLU A 146 14.06 -3.89 4.32
C GLU A 146 15.26 -2.95 4.53
N ASP A 147 16.47 -3.53 4.43
CA ASP A 147 17.72 -2.78 4.56
C ASP A 147 18.23 -2.34 3.19
N PHE A 148 18.07 -1.06 2.89
CA PHE A 148 18.58 -0.45 1.65
C PHE A 148 20.05 -0.03 1.72
N THR A 149 20.73 -0.16 2.87
CA THR A 149 22.17 0.09 2.96
C THR A 149 23.00 -1.05 2.39
N GLY A 150 22.41 -2.25 2.33
CA GLY A 150 23.09 -3.46 1.89
C GLY A 150 24.24 -3.91 2.78
N GLN A 151 24.32 -3.39 4.00
CA GLN A 151 25.37 -3.76 4.95
C GLN A 151 24.98 -4.97 5.79
N MET A 152 23.70 -5.31 5.84
CA MET A 152 23.14 -6.40 6.63
C MET A 152 23.52 -6.36 8.12
N GLY A 153 24.09 -5.24 8.57
CA GLY A 153 24.68 -5.08 9.90
C GLY A 153 23.67 -5.18 11.04
N LYS A 154 22.42 -4.77 10.79
CA LYS A 154 21.31 -4.84 11.76
C LYS A 154 21.13 -6.24 12.34
N PHE A 155 21.25 -7.26 11.52
CA PHE A 155 21.03 -8.65 11.92
C PHE A 155 22.30 -9.45 12.10
N TYR A 156 23.44 -8.97 11.63
CA TYR A 156 24.71 -9.70 11.60
C TYR A 156 25.12 -10.24 12.98
N ARG A 157 25.09 -9.39 14.02
CA ARG A 157 25.57 -9.75 15.35
C ARG A 157 24.84 -10.97 15.93
N ASN A 158 23.52 -11.02 15.80
CA ASN A 158 22.67 -12.02 16.43
C ASN A 158 22.34 -13.19 15.50
N TYR A 159 22.33 -12.99 14.18
CA TYR A 159 21.74 -13.92 13.22
C TYR A 159 22.72 -14.46 12.18
N ARG A 160 24.00 -14.02 12.15
CA ARG A 160 24.99 -14.49 11.16
C ARG A 160 25.17 -16.00 11.07
N HIS A 161 24.77 -16.74 12.10
CA HIS A 161 24.85 -18.20 12.16
C HIS A 161 23.59 -18.90 11.64
N MET A 162 22.48 -18.16 11.54
CA MET A 162 21.19 -18.71 11.13
C MET A 162 21.17 -18.98 9.63
N ASP A 163 20.53 -20.08 9.24
CA ASP A 163 20.49 -20.50 7.83
C ASP A 163 19.75 -19.50 6.93
N TRP A 164 18.65 -18.91 7.41
CA TRP A 164 17.94 -17.88 6.67
C TRP A 164 18.82 -16.65 6.39
N TYR A 165 19.66 -16.23 7.36
CA TYR A 165 20.57 -15.09 7.19
C TYR A 165 21.63 -15.38 6.11
N LYS A 166 22.24 -16.56 6.17
CA LYS A 166 23.24 -17.00 5.18
C LYS A 166 22.62 -17.14 3.78
N ALA A 167 21.40 -17.65 3.71
CA ALA A 167 20.66 -17.77 2.45
C ALA A 167 20.38 -16.39 1.86
N GLU A 168 19.88 -15.44 2.63
CA GLU A 168 19.63 -14.06 2.22
C GLU A 168 20.92 -13.36 1.76
N GLU A 169 21.99 -13.46 2.53
CA GLU A 169 23.30 -12.89 2.15
C GLU A 169 23.81 -13.49 0.83
N THR A 170 23.66 -14.80 0.65
CA THR A 170 24.06 -15.50 -0.57
C THR A 170 23.24 -15.03 -1.77
N THR A 171 21.92 -14.95 -1.63
CA THR A 171 21.01 -14.47 -2.67
C THR A 171 21.34 -13.02 -3.07
N ASN A 172 21.54 -12.13 -2.09
CA ASN A 172 21.90 -10.74 -2.35
C ASN A 172 23.26 -10.61 -3.06
N LYS A 173 24.26 -11.42 -2.69
CA LYS A 173 25.56 -11.47 -3.38
C LYS A 173 25.44 -11.97 -4.83
N GLN A 174 24.62 -12.99 -5.07
CA GLN A 174 24.37 -13.53 -6.39
C GLN A 174 23.65 -12.51 -7.28
N THR A 175 22.62 -11.84 -6.72
CA THR A 175 21.90 -10.77 -7.42
C THR A 175 22.82 -9.61 -7.75
N ALA A 176 23.66 -9.15 -6.81
CA ALA A 176 24.64 -8.11 -7.08
C ALA A 176 25.53 -8.46 -8.27
N ARG A 177 26.10 -9.67 -8.29
CA ARG A 177 26.95 -10.15 -9.40
C ARG A 177 26.20 -10.25 -10.73
N LYS A 178 24.94 -10.70 -10.71
CA LYS A 178 24.07 -10.77 -11.91
C LYS A 178 23.94 -9.40 -12.59
N TYR A 179 23.84 -8.33 -11.81
CA TYR A 179 23.72 -6.95 -12.31
C TYR A 179 25.07 -6.22 -12.41
N GLY A 180 26.20 -6.91 -12.28
CA GLY A 180 27.54 -6.36 -12.46
C GLY A 180 28.10 -5.58 -11.26
N PHE A 181 27.46 -5.70 -10.08
CA PHE A 181 27.93 -5.04 -8.86
C PHE A 181 28.87 -5.95 -8.05
N SER A 182 29.92 -5.36 -7.48
CA SER A 182 30.89 -6.06 -6.64
C SER A 182 30.40 -6.23 -5.18
N LYS A 183 29.50 -5.35 -4.74
CA LYS A 183 28.97 -5.30 -3.36
C LYS A 183 27.47 -5.21 -3.33
N ILE A 184 26.86 -5.76 -2.25
CA ILE A 184 25.42 -5.65 -2.00
C ILE A 184 25.00 -4.19 -1.85
N SER A 185 25.82 -3.35 -1.20
CA SER A 185 25.56 -1.91 -1.06
C SER A 185 25.46 -1.16 -2.40
N GLU A 186 26.23 -1.59 -3.41
CA GLU A 186 26.13 -1.02 -4.77
C GLU A 186 24.83 -1.44 -5.46
N LEU A 187 24.46 -2.71 -5.32
CA LEU A 187 23.15 -3.22 -5.76
C LEU A 187 22.02 -2.41 -5.15
N LYS A 188 22.01 -2.24 -3.80
CA LYS A 188 20.96 -1.51 -3.09
C LYS A 188 20.90 -0.03 -3.50
N LYS A 189 22.04 0.62 -3.71
CA LYS A 189 22.05 1.98 -4.28
C LYS A 189 21.41 2.05 -5.67
N ALA A 190 21.65 1.07 -6.53
CA ALA A 190 21.01 1.03 -7.84
C ALA A 190 19.48 0.85 -7.71
N VAL A 191 19.03 -0.02 -6.82
CA VAL A 191 17.60 -0.22 -6.51
C VAL A 191 16.99 1.09 -6.00
N VAL A 192 17.61 1.73 -5.02
CA VAL A 192 17.12 3.02 -4.46
C VAL A 192 17.06 4.11 -5.52
N ARG A 193 18.04 4.17 -6.42
CA ARG A 193 18.01 5.11 -7.57
C ARG A 193 16.81 4.85 -8.47
N THR A 194 16.53 3.60 -8.80
CA THR A 194 15.38 3.21 -9.62
C THR A 194 14.06 3.59 -8.94
N ILE A 195 13.96 3.37 -7.63
CA ILE A 195 12.77 3.77 -6.83
C ILE A 195 12.63 5.30 -6.80
N ARG A 196 13.72 6.03 -6.57
CA ARG A 196 13.72 7.51 -6.62
C ARG A 196 13.21 8.02 -7.98
N ASP A 197 13.71 7.44 -9.06
CA ASP A 197 13.34 7.86 -10.41
C ASP A 197 11.86 7.54 -10.70
N TYR A 198 11.33 6.42 -10.19
CA TYR A 198 9.90 6.08 -10.23
C TYR A 198 9.05 7.12 -9.49
N VAL A 199 9.44 7.51 -8.26
CA VAL A 199 8.72 8.54 -7.49
C VAL A 199 8.79 9.90 -8.19
N SER A 200 9.96 10.26 -8.73
CA SER A 200 10.15 11.51 -9.49
C SER A 200 9.32 11.55 -10.77
N ALA A 201 8.98 10.41 -11.33
CA ALA A 201 8.09 10.29 -12.50
C ALA A 201 6.59 10.26 -12.14
N GLY A 202 6.22 10.42 -10.86
CA GLY A 202 4.84 10.48 -10.39
C GLY A 202 4.32 9.18 -9.74
N GLY A 203 5.16 8.18 -9.53
CA GLY A 203 4.82 6.99 -8.76
C GLY A 203 4.64 7.30 -7.28
N PHE A 204 3.76 6.57 -6.60
CA PHE A 204 3.55 6.72 -5.17
C PHE A 204 4.35 5.68 -4.38
N MET A 205 5.12 6.13 -3.39
CA MET A 205 5.86 5.27 -2.47
C MET A 205 5.42 5.51 -1.03
N PHE A 206 5.20 4.44 -0.28
CA PHE A 206 4.96 4.49 1.16
C PHE A 206 5.99 3.62 1.87
N ALA A 207 6.82 4.24 2.71
CA ALA A 207 7.85 3.57 3.49
C ALA A 207 7.50 3.55 4.98
N MET A 208 7.78 2.43 5.63
CA MET A 208 7.56 2.24 7.07
C MET A 208 8.81 1.65 7.73
N CYS A 209 8.84 1.72 9.07
CA CYS A 209 9.82 1.07 9.92
C CYS A 209 11.27 1.38 9.47
N SER A 210 12.16 0.40 9.47
CA SER A 210 13.57 0.61 9.09
C SER A 210 13.79 0.92 7.60
N ALA A 211 12.79 0.70 6.74
CA ALA A 211 12.90 1.12 5.35
C ALA A 211 13.00 2.64 5.22
N THR A 212 12.36 3.43 6.09
CA THR A 212 12.46 4.89 6.09
C THR A 212 13.90 5.35 6.26
N ASP A 213 14.55 4.88 7.33
CA ASP A 213 15.92 5.29 7.65
C ASP A 213 16.94 4.76 6.63
N THR A 214 16.83 3.47 6.26
CA THR A 214 17.81 2.84 5.38
C THR A 214 17.71 3.32 3.94
N PHE A 215 16.50 3.68 3.48
CA PHE A 215 16.30 4.30 2.17
C PHE A 215 16.90 5.69 2.11
N ASP A 216 16.68 6.52 3.14
CA ASP A 216 17.25 7.87 3.25
C ASP A 216 18.79 7.83 3.31
N ILE A 217 19.37 6.93 4.13
CA ILE A 217 20.82 6.72 4.17
C ILE A 217 21.37 6.31 2.80
N ALA A 218 20.67 5.43 2.09
CA ALA A 218 21.11 5.01 0.76
C ALA A 218 21.05 6.15 -0.27
N LEU A 219 20.04 7.04 -0.20
CA LEU A 219 19.96 8.25 -1.02
C LEU A 219 21.13 9.20 -0.72
N ALA A 220 21.37 9.51 0.56
CA ALA A 220 22.48 10.38 0.98
C ALA A 220 23.85 9.83 0.57
N ALA A 221 24.01 8.50 0.53
CA ALA A 221 25.26 7.87 0.10
C ALA A 221 25.47 7.82 -1.43
N MET A 222 24.59 8.42 -2.23
CA MET A 222 24.75 8.53 -3.69
C MET A 222 25.47 9.81 -4.13
N GLU A 223 25.54 10.80 -3.26
CA GLU A 223 26.31 12.01 -3.44
C GLU A 223 27.81 11.72 -3.16
#